data_70b28c317bfe7c79d6738d4d3fd13db5
#
_entry.id   70b28c317bfe7c79d6738d4d3fd13db5
#
_cell.length_a   1.000
_cell.length_b   1.000
_cell.length_c   1.000
_cell.angle_alpha   90.00
_cell.angle_beta   90.00
_cell.angle_gamma   90.00
#
_symmetry.space_group_name_H-M   'P 1'
#
loop_
_entity.id
_entity.type
_entity.pdbx_description
1 polymer ?
#
loop_
_entity_poly.entity_id
_entity_poly.type
_entity_poly.pdbx_seq_one_letter_code
_entity_poly.pdbx_strand_id
1 'polypeptide(L)'
;MSTLWGWVRYPFYTMSSMMGLGSAALYYYQNEIIYPRNIPAGARTEVPRPSQYEMPNSEELLLPTPDGETLSAFLMRPENKSQAAPVTILMFHGNAGNIGHRLPISRILVNGLNCTVLMLEYRGYGLSTGTPNEKGLVIDAQTGLDYVRSREDLRRNRIVVYGQSIGGAVAIDLVTKNQSAGDIKGLILENTFLSIAKMIPAALPAAKWLTPFCHEYWRSELLMPKITEMPVLFLSGLQDEIVPPAHMKQLFKLCQAKTVVWKELPYGDHNSTVGEKGYFEYIDAFLEEHVLGKR
;
A
#
# COMPACT_ATOMS: atom_id res chain seq x y z
N MET A 1 -9.86 -22.47 56.15
CA MET A 1 -9.17 -22.67 54.86
C MET A 1 -10.03 -22.33 53.60
N SER A 2 -11.35 -22.14 53.74
CA SER A 2 -12.27 -21.93 52.59
C SER A 2 -12.32 -20.48 52.03
N THR A 3 -11.92 -19.48 52.78
CA THR A 3 -12.03 -18.07 52.38
C THR A 3 -10.87 -17.59 51.50
N LEU A 4 -9.65 -18.08 51.68
CA LEU A 4 -8.50 -17.68 50.82
C LEU A 4 -8.66 -18.14 49.37
N TRP A 5 -9.26 -19.32 49.14
CA TRP A 5 -9.54 -19.87 47.83
C TRP A 5 -10.55 -19.00 47.03
N GLY A 6 -11.52 -18.39 47.70
CA GLY A 6 -12.47 -17.49 47.08
C GLY A 6 -11.81 -16.21 46.57
N TRP A 7 -10.94 -15.60 47.37
CA TRP A 7 -10.24 -14.35 47.04
C TRP A 7 -9.30 -14.45 45.81
N VAL A 8 -8.80 -15.65 45.50
CA VAL A 8 -7.94 -15.92 44.36
C VAL A 8 -8.73 -16.35 43.12
N ARG A 9 -9.79 -17.14 43.30
CA ARG A 9 -10.57 -17.69 42.18
C ARG A 9 -11.39 -16.65 41.46
N TYR A 10 -12.06 -15.72 42.17
CA TYR A 10 -12.88 -14.69 41.51
C TYR A 10 -12.05 -13.73 40.65
N PRO A 11 -10.93 -13.14 41.11
CA PRO A 11 -10.07 -12.34 40.26
C PRO A 11 -9.51 -13.09 39.04
N PHE A 12 -9.16 -14.38 39.24
CA PHE A 12 -8.66 -15.21 38.15
C PHE A 12 -9.73 -15.43 37.06
N TYR A 13 -10.96 -15.80 37.43
CA TYR A 13 -12.06 -15.98 36.48
C TYR A 13 -12.47 -14.69 35.82
N THR A 14 -12.52 -13.58 36.54
CA THR A 14 -12.82 -12.28 35.94
C THR A 14 -11.75 -11.86 34.95
N MET A 15 -10.47 -12.01 35.27
CA MET A 15 -9.37 -11.68 34.37
C MET A 15 -9.36 -12.59 33.15
N SER A 16 -9.58 -13.89 33.30
CA SER A 16 -9.68 -14.84 32.18
C SER A 16 -10.87 -14.52 31.26
N SER A 17 -12.02 -14.17 31.84
CA SER A 17 -13.21 -13.76 31.09
C SER A 17 -12.96 -12.45 30.32
N MET A 18 -12.33 -11.45 30.94
CA MET A 18 -11.96 -10.19 30.29
C MET A 18 -10.97 -10.43 29.14
N MET A 19 -9.97 -11.28 29.33
CA MET A 19 -9.03 -11.67 28.28
C MET A 19 -9.75 -12.38 27.13
N GLY A 20 -10.66 -13.32 27.43
CA GLY A 20 -11.45 -14.03 26.43
C GLY A 20 -12.34 -13.08 25.60
N LEU A 21 -13.06 -12.19 26.28
CA LEU A 21 -13.89 -11.18 25.63
C LEU A 21 -13.06 -10.19 24.80
N GLY A 22 -11.92 -9.73 25.34
CA GLY A 22 -10.99 -8.84 24.61
C GLY A 22 -10.43 -9.52 23.36
N SER A 23 -10.06 -10.80 23.44
CA SER A 23 -9.58 -11.59 22.30
C SER A 23 -10.66 -11.75 21.23
N ALA A 24 -11.90 -12.09 21.65
CA ALA A 24 -13.03 -12.19 20.74
C ALA A 24 -13.32 -10.86 20.05
N ALA A 25 -13.34 -9.76 20.81
CA ALA A 25 -13.54 -8.42 20.25
C ALA A 25 -12.45 -8.08 19.22
N LEU A 26 -11.17 -8.31 19.53
CA LEU A 26 -10.07 -8.10 18.59
C LEU A 26 -10.20 -8.99 17.36
N TYR A 27 -10.59 -10.24 17.49
CA TYR A 27 -10.82 -11.14 16.37
C TYR A 27 -11.90 -10.64 15.44
N TYR A 28 -13.03 -10.13 15.96
CA TYR A 28 -14.13 -9.64 15.16
C TYR A 28 -13.89 -8.23 14.58
N TYR A 29 -13.19 -7.37 15.33
CA TYR A 29 -12.98 -5.97 14.93
C TYR A 29 -11.59 -5.69 14.35
N GLN A 30 -10.74 -6.71 14.10
CA GLN A 30 -9.39 -6.47 13.61
C GLN A 30 -9.36 -5.72 12.27
N ASN A 31 -10.35 -5.93 11.39
CA ASN A 31 -10.40 -5.21 10.11
C ASN A 31 -10.61 -3.70 10.31
N GLU A 32 -11.41 -3.27 11.29
CA GLU A 32 -11.59 -1.84 11.60
C GLU A 32 -10.31 -1.22 12.19
N ILE A 33 -9.49 -2.02 12.88
CA ILE A 33 -8.19 -1.59 13.43
C ILE A 33 -7.13 -1.53 12.32
N ILE A 34 -7.08 -2.57 11.48
CA ILE A 34 -6.08 -2.70 10.40
C ILE A 34 -6.39 -1.72 9.26
N TYR A 35 -7.66 -1.43 9.00
CA TYR A 35 -8.10 -0.56 7.91
C TYR A 35 -8.87 0.67 8.44
N PRO A 36 -8.17 1.69 9.00
CA PRO A 36 -8.80 2.86 9.61
C PRO A 36 -9.35 3.86 8.57
N ARG A 37 -10.28 3.39 7.73
CA ARG A 37 -10.87 4.08 6.57
C ARG A 37 -11.57 5.40 6.90
N ASN A 38 -11.90 5.63 8.18
CA ASN A 38 -12.57 6.84 8.64
C ASN A 38 -11.60 7.91 9.19
N ILE A 39 -10.29 7.67 9.10
CA ILE A 39 -9.24 8.58 9.58
C ILE A 39 -8.52 9.19 8.37
N PRO A 40 -8.38 10.53 8.33
CA PRO A 40 -8.96 11.55 9.22
C PRO A 40 -10.48 11.66 9.08
N ALA A 41 -11.10 12.45 9.96
CA ALA A 41 -12.53 12.76 9.83
C ALA A 41 -12.83 13.32 8.44
N GLY A 42 -13.92 12.90 7.83
CA GLY A 42 -14.27 13.26 6.44
C GLY A 42 -13.60 12.41 5.36
N ALA A 43 -12.67 11.50 5.69
CA ALA A 43 -11.94 10.69 4.68
C ALA A 43 -12.87 9.88 3.75
N ARG A 44 -14.10 9.57 4.18
CA ARG A 44 -15.11 8.84 3.41
C ARG A 44 -16.01 9.74 2.55
N THR A 45 -15.95 11.05 2.70
CA THR A 45 -16.88 11.98 2.04
C THR A 45 -16.17 13.13 1.34
N GLU A 46 -15.04 13.54 1.87
CA GLU A 46 -14.27 14.69 1.38
C GLU A 46 -13.03 14.16 0.63
N VAL A 47 -13.18 13.96 -0.69
CA VAL A 47 -12.11 13.49 -1.56
C VAL A 47 -11.70 14.63 -2.49
N PRO A 48 -10.55 15.29 -2.24
CA PRO A 48 -9.98 16.28 -3.15
C PRO A 48 -9.82 15.74 -4.58
N ARG A 49 -9.96 16.63 -5.57
CA ARG A 49 -9.95 16.25 -6.98
C ARG A 49 -8.65 16.66 -7.67
N PRO A 50 -8.20 15.91 -8.70
CA PRO A 50 -6.98 16.22 -9.43
C PRO A 50 -6.94 17.64 -10.02
N SER A 51 -8.08 18.19 -10.46
CA SER A 51 -8.20 19.55 -10.97
C SER A 51 -7.81 20.62 -9.96
N GLN A 52 -7.97 20.35 -8.64
CA GLN A 52 -7.57 21.26 -7.55
C GLN A 52 -6.03 21.26 -7.34
N TYR A 53 -5.32 20.34 -7.97
CA TYR A 53 -3.87 20.15 -7.84
C TYR A 53 -3.14 20.32 -9.17
N GLU A 54 -3.65 21.17 -10.05
CA GLU A 54 -3.03 21.47 -11.34
C GLU A 54 -2.83 20.23 -12.24
N MET A 55 -3.80 19.31 -12.20
CA MET A 55 -3.86 18.14 -13.06
C MET A 55 -5.18 18.09 -13.84
N PRO A 56 -5.40 19.03 -14.77
CA PRO A 56 -6.68 19.12 -15.51
C PRO A 56 -6.88 17.94 -16.47
N ASN A 57 -5.79 17.30 -16.95
CA ASN A 57 -5.87 16.15 -17.85
C ASN A 57 -6.06 14.85 -17.04
N SER A 58 -7.17 14.77 -16.31
CA SER A 58 -7.52 13.65 -15.44
C SER A 58 -8.91 13.11 -15.73
N GLU A 59 -9.10 11.83 -15.43
CA GLU A 59 -10.40 11.14 -15.45
C GLU A 59 -10.72 10.65 -14.03
N GLU A 60 -11.94 10.93 -13.57
CA GLU A 60 -12.51 10.33 -12.37
C GLU A 60 -13.27 9.07 -12.80
N LEU A 61 -12.91 7.94 -12.23
CA LEU A 61 -13.37 6.64 -12.68
C LEU A 61 -14.15 5.91 -11.59
N LEU A 62 -15.11 5.11 -12.02
CA LEU A 62 -15.79 4.12 -11.20
C LEU A 62 -15.54 2.75 -11.83
N LEU A 63 -14.79 1.90 -11.16
CA LEU A 63 -14.35 0.60 -11.65
C LEU A 63 -15.13 -0.50 -10.94
N PRO A 64 -15.99 -1.25 -11.66
CA PRO A 64 -16.68 -2.39 -11.07
C PRO A 64 -15.71 -3.54 -10.82
N THR A 65 -15.79 -4.15 -9.65
CA THR A 65 -15.05 -5.36 -9.31
C THR A 65 -15.84 -6.62 -9.68
N PRO A 66 -15.16 -7.75 -9.92
CA PRO A 66 -15.85 -9.03 -10.22
C PRO A 66 -16.77 -9.52 -9.11
N ASP A 67 -16.56 -9.10 -7.87
CA ASP A 67 -17.35 -9.48 -6.69
C ASP A 67 -18.41 -8.43 -6.30
N GLY A 68 -18.66 -7.43 -7.17
CA GLY A 68 -19.84 -6.55 -7.10
C GLY A 68 -19.61 -5.21 -6.39
N GLU A 69 -18.37 -4.87 -6.01
CA GLU A 69 -18.06 -3.55 -5.47
C GLU A 69 -17.77 -2.55 -6.61
N THR A 70 -17.78 -1.26 -6.27
CA THR A 70 -17.43 -0.18 -7.19
C THR A 70 -16.31 0.65 -6.58
N LEU A 71 -15.16 0.70 -7.26
CA LEU A 71 -13.99 1.42 -6.81
C LEU A 71 -13.89 2.79 -7.47
N SER A 72 -13.64 3.82 -6.67
CA SER A 72 -13.25 5.13 -7.18
C SER A 72 -11.78 5.11 -7.58
N ALA A 73 -11.43 5.79 -8.67
CA ALA A 73 -10.04 5.92 -9.08
C ALA A 73 -9.81 7.24 -9.82
N PHE A 74 -8.56 7.70 -9.84
CA PHE A 74 -8.12 8.84 -10.63
C PHE A 74 -7.08 8.39 -11.64
N LEU A 75 -7.35 8.61 -12.93
CA LEU A 75 -6.37 8.47 -13.99
C LEU A 75 -5.89 9.86 -14.40
N MET A 76 -4.64 10.17 -14.11
CA MET A 76 -4.04 11.48 -14.31
C MET A 76 -2.91 11.37 -15.34
N ARG A 77 -2.88 12.30 -16.31
CA ARG A 77 -1.90 12.30 -17.39
C ARG A 77 -1.16 13.64 -17.46
N PRO A 78 0.09 13.65 -17.93
CA PRO A 78 0.79 14.90 -18.28
C PRO A 78 -0.02 15.73 -19.27
N GLU A 79 0.02 17.05 -19.15
CA GLU A 79 -0.64 17.95 -20.09
C GLU A 79 0.01 17.87 -21.47
N ASN A 80 1.33 17.88 -21.49
CA ASN A 80 2.10 17.80 -22.74
C ASN A 80 2.35 16.35 -23.14
N LYS A 81 1.49 15.84 -24.01
CA LYS A 81 1.60 14.46 -24.52
C LYS A 81 2.92 14.16 -25.25
N SER A 82 3.57 15.16 -25.83
CA SER A 82 4.85 14.97 -26.54
C SER A 82 6.04 14.74 -25.58
N GLN A 83 5.89 15.14 -24.34
CA GLN A 83 6.88 14.96 -23.28
C GLN A 83 6.52 13.81 -22.33
N ALA A 84 5.33 13.22 -22.47
CA ALA A 84 4.87 12.14 -21.62
C ALA A 84 5.85 10.95 -21.69
N ALA A 85 6.33 10.51 -20.53
CA ALA A 85 7.07 9.27 -20.42
C ALA A 85 6.14 8.10 -20.76
N PRO A 86 6.61 7.07 -21.48
CA PRO A 86 5.80 5.89 -21.79
C PRO A 86 5.70 4.97 -20.56
N VAL A 87 5.29 5.54 -19.42
CA VAL A 87 5.16 4.87 -18.13
C VAL A 87 3.78 5.17 -17.57
N THR A 88 3.11 4.11 -17.09
CA THR A 88 1.91 4.21 -16.25
C THR A 88 2.23 3.68 -14.87
N ILE A 89 2.11 4.52 -13.86
CA ILE A 89 2.27 4.14 -12.47
C ILE A 89 0.89 3.75 -11.92
N LEU A 90 0.73 2.48 -11.54
CA LEU A 90 -0.41 2.00 -10.78
C LEU A 90 -0.09 2.16 -9.30
N MET A 91 -0.74 3.13 -8.65
CA MET A 91 -0.40 3.56 -7.30
C MET A 91 -1.39 3.05 -6.26
N PHE A 92 -0.85 2.40 -5.23
CA PHE A 92 -1.55 1.89 -4.06
C PHE A 92 -1.16 2.69 -2.82
N HIS A 93 -2.13 3.38 -2.24
CA HIS A 93 -1.91 4.30 -1.12
C HIS A 93 -1.76 3.57 0.23
N GLY A 94 -1.24 4.31 1.22
CA GLY A 94 -1.14 3.85 2.61
C GLY A 94 -2.50 3.75 3.30
N ASN A 95 -2.50 3.23 4.51
CA ASN A 95 -3.68 2.70 5.20
C ASN A 95 -4.73 3.72 5.65
N ALA A 96 -4.44 5.00 5.75
CA ALA A 96 -5.40 6.04 6.18
C ALA A 96 -5.65 7.06 5.07
N GLY A 97 -6.73 7.82 5.21
CA GLY A 97 -7.12 8.85 4.26
C GLY A 97 -7.82 8.29 3.03
N ASN A 98 -7.66 8.97 1.91
CA ASN A 98 -8.20 8.62 0.60
C ASN A 98 -7.22 9.04 -0.51
N ILE A 99 -7.54 8.68 -1.76
CA ILE A 99 -6.70 9.02 -2.92
C ILE A 99 -6.54 10.54 -3.12
N GLY A 100 -7.52 11.35 -2.72
CA GLY A 100 -7.40 12.80 -2.77
C GLY A 100 -6.27 13.37 -1.91
N HIS A 101 -6.00 12.75 -0.75
CA HIS A 101 -4.88 13.14 0.12
C HIS A 101 -3.50 12.81 -0.47
N ARG A 102 -3.44 11.98 -1.51
CA ARG A 102 -2.19 11.58 -2.21
C ARG A 102 -1.94 12.36 -3.50
N LEU A 103 -2.83 13.29 -3.85
CA LEU A 103 -2.68 14.12 -5.05
C LEU A 103 -1.38 14.96 -5.08
N PRO A 104 -0.85 15.47 -3.95
CA PRO A 104 0.46 16.13 -3.96
C PRO A 104 1.59 15.25 -4.51
N ILE A 105 1.59 13.96 -4.15
CA ILE A 105 2.57 12.97 -4.66
C ILE A 105 2.33 12.75 -6.16
N SER A 106 1.08 12.47 -6.53
CA SER A 106 0.71 12.23 -7.92
C SER A 106 1.02 13.41 -8.82
N ARG A 107 0.85 14.65 -8.33
CA ARG A 107 1.20 15.86 -9.07
C ARG A 107 2.68 15.88 -9.48
N ILE A 108 3.59 15.48 -8.60
CA ILE A 108 5.01 15.44 -8.92
C ILE A 108 5.30 14.32 -9.92
N LEU A 109 4.68 13.15 -9.76
CA LEU A 109 4.83 12.04 -10.71
C LEU A 109 4.29 12.41 -12.11
N VAL A 110 3.17 13.13 -12.17
CA VAL A 110 2.52 13.53 -13.43
C VAL A 110 3.22 14.72 -14.07
N ASN A 111 3.37 15.82 -13.34
CA ASN A 111 3.85 17.07 -13.88
C ASN A 111 5.39 17.21 -13.82
N GLY A 112 6.03 16.56 -12.84
CA GLY A 112 7.49 16.59 -12.67
C GLY A 112 8.18 15.48 -13.46
N LEU A 113 7.69 14.22 -13.36
CA LEU A 113 8.30 13.07 -14.05
C LEU A 113 7.57 12.69 -15.34
N ASN A 114 6.55 13.43 -15.73
CA ASN A 114 5.75 13.20 -16.95
C ASN A 114 5.14 11.80 -17.08
N CYS A 115 4.87 11.12 -15.95
CA CYS A 115 4.25 9.79 -15.92
C CYS A 115 2.73 9.89 -15.96
N THR A 116 2.06 8.90 -16.55
CA THR A 116 0.63 8.67 -16.28
C THR A 116 0.49 7.97 -14.94
N VAL A 117 -0.47 8.38 -14.12
CA VAL A 117 -0.73 7.76 -12.81
C VAL A 117 -2.18 7.30 -12.75
N LEU A 118 -2.40 6.01 -12.49
CA LEU A 118 -3.68 5.48 -12.02
C LEU A 118 -3.59 5.28 -10.52
N MET A 119 -4.36 6.05 -9.77
CA MET A 119 -4.48 5.90 -8.31
C MET A 119 -5.82 5.29 -7.98
N LEU A 120 -5.78 4.12 -7.35
CA LEU A 120 -6.95 3.33 -7.00
C LEU A 120 -7.33 3.54 -5.53
N GLU A 121 -8.61 3.81 -5.28
CA GLU A 121 -9.21 3.82 -3.95
C GLU A 121 -9.69 2.42 -3.59
N TYR A 122 -9.17 1.84 -2.52
CA TYR A 122 -9.63 0.52 -2.09
C TYR A 122 -11.09 0.51 -1.68
N ARG A 123 -11.73 -0.68 -1.75
CA ARG A 123 -13.08 -0.86 -1.20
C ARG A 123 -13.18 -0.35 0.23
N GLY A 124 -14.26 0.34 0.51
CA GLY A 124 -14.51 0.92 1.82
C GLY A 124 -13.70 2.18 2.15
N TYR A 125 -12.77 2.64 1.31
CA TYR A 125 -12.07 3.93 1.44
C TYR A 125 -12.67 4.96 0.50
N GLY A 126 -12.48 6.26 0.80
CA GLY A 126 -12.96 7.38 0.01
C GLY A 126 -14.39 7.17 -0.48
N LEU A 127 -14.62 7.20 -1.78
CA LEU A 127 -15.93 7.01 -2.40
C LEU A 127 -16.18 5.56 -2.88
N SER A 128 -15.25 4.65 -2.67
CA SER A 128 -15.42 3.24 -3.02
C SER A 128 -16.44 2.56 -2.09
N THR A 129 -17.21 1.63 -2.64
CA THR A 129 -18.18 0.81 -1.89
C THR A 129 -17.48 -0.31 -1.10
N GLY A 130 -18.23 -1.05 -0.31
CA GLY A 130 -17.75 -2.25 0.37
C GLY A 130 -17.06 -2.03 1.70
N THR A 131 -16.40 -3.11 2.15
CA THR A 131 -15.66 -3.15 3.41
C THR A 131 -14.28 -3.77 3.17
N PRO A 132 -13.19 -3.11 3.64
CA PRO A 132 -11.84 -3.57 3.36
C PRO A 132 -11.50 -4.85 4.12
N ASN A 133 -10.80 -5.74 3.43
CA ASN A 133 -10.14 -6.93 3.95
C ASN A 133 -9.08 -7.38 2.93
N GLU A 134 -8.14 -8.22 3.35
CA GLU A 134 -7.03 -8.66 2.49
C GLU A 134 -7.50 -9.22 1.15
N LYS A 135 -8.48 -10.13 1.16
CA LYS A 135 -9.00 -10.75 -0.06
C LYS A 135 -9.63 -9.73 -1.00
N GLY A 136 -10.38 -8.79 -0.44
CA GLY A 136 -11.02 -7.72 -1.20
C GLY A 136 -10.01 -6.77 -1.84
N LEU A 137 -9.01 -6.32 -1.08
CA LEU A 137 -7.97 -5.44 -1.61
C LEU A 137 -7.14 -6.11 -2.72
N VAL A 138 -6.96 -7.43 -2.67
CA VAL A 138 -6.33 -8.20 -3.76
C VAL A 138 -7.18 -8.13 -5.05
N ILE A 139 -8.51 -8.26 -4.94
CA ILE A 139 -9.43 -8.11 -6.08
C ILE A 139 -9.40 -6.66 -6.60
N ASP A 140 -9.38 -5.68 -5.70
CA ASP A 140 -9.31 -4.27 -6.06
C ASP A 140 -8.05 -3.96 -6.86
N ALA A 141 -6.91 -4.44 -6.40
CA ALA A 141 -5.63 -4.24 -7.09
C ALA A 141 -5.62 -4.87 -8.48
N GLN A 142 -6.15 -6.08 -8.62
CA GLN A 142 -6.29 -6.74 -9.92
C GLN A 142 -7.22 -5.96 -10.84
N THR A 143 -8.35 -5.45 -10.32
CA THR A 143 -9.28 -4.59 -11.09
C THR A 143 -8.58 -3.36 -11.64
N GLY A 144 -7.74 -2.70 -10.82
CA GLY A 144 -6.93 -1.56 -11.28
C GLY A 144 -5.94 -1.93 -12.38
N LEU A 145 -5.24 -3.05 -12.25
CA LEU A 145 -4.30 -3.53 -13.28
C LEU A 145 -5.02 -3.90 -14.58
N ASP A 146 -6.15 -4.61 -14.49
CA ASP A 146 -6.94 -5.02 -15.65
C ASP A 146 -7.52 -3.80 -16.39
N TYR A 147 -7.91 -2.76 -15.63
CA TYR A 147 -8.30 -1.49 -16.23
C TYR A 147 -7.15 -0.84 -17.03
N VAL A 148 -5.93 -0.76 -16.47
CA VAL A 148 -4.77 -0.24 -17.20
C VAL A 148 -4.52 -1.04 -18.47
N ARG A 149 -4.58 -2.36 -18.40
CA ARG A 149 -4.39 -3.26 -19.55
C ARG A 149 -5.46 -3.12 -20.63
N SER A 150 -6.70 -2.82 -20.24
CA SER A 150 -7.83 -2.64 -21.17
C SER A 150 -7.78 -1.32 -21.94
N ARG A 151 -7.02 -0.34 -21.48
CA ARG A 151 -6.96 1.00 -22.04
C ARG A 151 -6.05 1.05 -23.28
N GLU A 152 -6.62 1.31 -24.44
CA GLU A 152 -5.89 1.41 -25.72
C GLU A 152 -4.82 2.51 -25.69
N ASP A 153 -5.13 3.66 -25.06
CA ASP A 153 -4.23 4.81 -24.94
C ASP A 153 -3.05 4.56 -23.98
N LEU A 154 -3.10 3.55 -23.12
CA LEU A 154 -2.05 3.15 -22.18
C LEU A 154 -1.27 1.90 -22.64
N ARG A 155 -1.74 1.20 -23.68
CA ARG A 155 -1.20 -0.11 -24.10
C ARG A 155 0.30 -0.10 -24.42
N ARG A 156 0.85 1.04 -24.81
CA ARG A 156 2.29 1.18 -25.13
C ARG A 156 3.13 1.55 -23.92
N ASN A 157 2.50 1.92 -22.81
CA ASN A 157 3.22 2.31 -21.60
C ASN A 157 3.74 1.07 -20.86
N ARG A 158 4.88 1.25 -20.22
CA ARG A 158 5.44 0.30 -19.26
C ARG A 158 4.71 0.48 -17.92
N ILE A 159 4.17 -0.58 -17.38
CA ILE A 159 3.46 -0.51 -16.09
C ILE A 159 4.50 -0.56 -14.97
N VAL A 160 4.43 0.39 -14.06
CA VAL A 160 5.18 0.40 -12.80
C VAL A 160 4.17 0.36 -11.68
N VAL A 161 4.34 -0.58 -10.76
CA VAL A 161 3.48 -0.69 -9.58
C VAL A 161 4.17 0.02 -8.41
N TYR A 162 3.47 0.94 -7.77
CA TYR A 162 3.96 1.67 -6.60
C TYR A 162 3.06 1.40 -5.40
N GLY A 163 3.66 1.08 -4.24
CA GLY A 163 2.91 0.85 -3.02
C GLY A 163 3.59 1.42 -1.78
N GLN A 164 2.81 2.19 -1.00
CA GLN A 164 3.21 2.76 0.28
C GLN A 164 2.57 1.98 1.43
N SER A 165 3.34 1.60 2.45
CA SER A 165 2.81 0.94 3.66
C SER A 165 1.99 -0.31 3.31
N ILE A 166 0.71 -0.38 3.66
CA ILE A 166 -0.18 -1.48 3.25
C ILE A 166 -0.28 -1.59 1.73
N GLY A 167 -0.23 -0.46 1.01
CA GLY A 167 -0.17 -0.46 -0.45
C GLY A 167 1.04 -1.20 -1.01
N GLY A 168 2.16 -1.23 -0.27
CA GLY A 168 3.33 -2.04 -0.60
C GLY A 168 3.04 -3.55 -0.53
N ALA A 169 2.28 -4.00 0.49
CA ALA A 169 1.86 -5.40 0.58
C ALA A 169 0.88 -5.77 -0.55
N VAL A 170 -0.06 -4.87 -0.89
CA VAL A 170 -0.95 -5.00 -2.05
C VAL A 170 -0.16 -5.10 -3.35
N ALA A 171 0.82 -4.21 -3.54
CA ALA A 171 1.69 -4.19 -4.72
C ALA A 171 2.50 -5.49 -4.87
N ILE A 172 3.08 -5.98 -3.79
CA ILE A 172 3.84 -7.25 -3.76
C ILE A 172 2.95 -8.43 -4.16
N ASP A 173 1.73 -8.52 -3.62
CA ASP A 173 0.78 -9.58 -3.98
C ASP A 173 0.41 -9.51 -5.46
N LEU A 174 0.02 -8.33 -5.95
CA LEU A 174 -0.35 -8.10 -7.34
C LEU A 174 0.77 -8.49 -8.30
N VAL A 175 1.98 -7.99 -8.06
CA VAL A 175 3.14 -8.23 -8.93
C VAL A 175 3.52 -9.72 -8.93
N THR A 176 3.52 -10.38 -7.78
CA THR A 176 3.83 -11.80 -7.68
C THR A 176 2.92 -12.66 -8.56
N LYS A 177 1.63 -12.29 -8.65
CA LYS A 177 0.63 -13.01 -9.46
C LYS A 177 0.69 -12.68 -10.95
N ASN A 178 1.20 -11.51 -11.32
CA ASN A 178 1.08 -10.96 -12.67
C ASN A 178 2.40 -10.83 -13.44
N GLN A 179 3.57 -11.01 -12.81
CA GLN A 179 4.87 -10.76 -13.43
C GLN A 179 5.13 -11.56 -14.71
N SER A 180 4.56 -12.75 -14.84
CA SER A 180 4.74 -13.60 -16.04
C SER A 180 4.13 -13.01 -17.31
N ALA A 181 3.21 -12.06 -17.21
CA ALA A 181 2.67 -11.35 -18.37
C ALA A 181 3.70 -10.42 -19.03
N GLY A 182 4.74 -10.03 -18.31
CA GLY A 182 5.86 -9.26 -18.81
C GLY A 182 5.57 -7.79 -19.12
N ASP A 183 4.42 -7.26 -18.76
CA ASP A 183 4.00 -5.86 -18.96
C ASP A 183 4.34 -4.97 -17.76
N ILE A 184 4.45 -5.54 -16.55
CA ILE A 184 4.93 -4.84 -15.36
C ILE A 184 6.46 -4.76 -15.45
N LYS A 185 6.98 -3.53 -15.50
CA LYS A 185 8.40 -3.23 -15.74
C LYS A 185 9.13 -2.66 -14.53
N GLY A 186 8.44 -2.48 -13.41
CA GLY A 186 9.05 -2.00 -12.18
C GLY A 186 8.11 -2.11 -11.00
N LEU A 187 8.70 -2.25 -9.81
CA LEU A 187 8.01 -2.22 -8.53
C LEU A 187 8.70 -1.19 -7.62
N ILE A 188 7.93 -0.28 -7.06
CA ILE A 188 8.40 0.73 -6.09
C ILE A 188 7.71 0.47 -4.75
N LEU A 189 8.49 0.30 -3.70
CA LEU A 189 8.02 0.02 -2.35
C LEU A 189 8.49 1.11 -1.39
N GLU A 190 7.55 1.70 -0.66
CA GLU A 190 7.82 2.71 0.35
C GLU A 190 7.30 2.24 1.71
N ASN A 191 8.17 2.24 2.73
CA ASN A 191 7.83 2.02 4.14
C ASN A 191 6.84 0.89 4.39
N THR A 192 7.01 -0.26 3.71
CA THR A 192 6.13 -1.42 3.84
C THR A 192 6.68 -2.49 4.78
N PHE A 193 5.89 -3.50 5.06
CA PHE A 193 6.14 -4.45 6.13
C PHE A 193 6.19 -5.91 5.66
N LEU A 194 6.73 -6.77 6.53
CA LEU A 194 6.85 -8.21 6.29
C LEU A 194 5.50 -8.93 6.30
N SER A 195 4.69 -8.66 7.34
CA SER A 195 3.32 -9.16 7.50
C SER A 195 2.62 -8.44 8.66
N ILE A 196 1.29 -8.47 8.69
CA ILE A 196 0.51 -7.93 9.81
C ILE A 196 0.89 -8.65 11.11
N ALA A 197 1.06 -9.97 11.07
CA ALA A 197 1.46 -10.73 12.25
C ALA A 197 2.79 -10.27 12.86
N LYS A 198 3.73 -9.80 12.03
CA LYS A 198 5.02 -9.24 12.48
C LYS A 198 4.93 -7.78 12.90
N MET A 199 3.89 -7.06 12.44
CA MET A 199 3.60 -5.69 12.89
C MET A 199 3.05 -5.65 14.32
N ILE A 200 2.23 -6.64 14.73
CA ILE A 200 1.58 -6.66 16.04
C ILE A 200 2.60 -6.51 17.19
N PRO A 201 3.68 -7.32 17.27
CA PRO A 201 4.68 -7.18 18.34
C PRO A 201 5.46 -5.87 18.29
N ALA A 202 5.63 -5.28 17.10
CA ALA A 202 6.35 -4.02 16.92
C ALA A 202 5.50 -2.83 17.37
N ALA A 203 4.21 -2.79 16.98
CA ALA A 203 3.29 -1.71 17.32
C ALA A 203 2.73 -1.84 18.75
N LEU A 204 2.45 -3.05 19.21
CA LEU A 204 1.82 -3.37 20.50
C LEU A 204 2.49 -4.57 21.16
N PRO A 205 3.67 -4.41 21.81
CA PRO A 205 4.39 -5.54 22.44
C PRO A 205 3.55 -6.34 23.43
N ALA A 206 2.67 -5.67 24.18
CA ALA A 206 1.74 -6.30 25.13
C ALA A 206 0.68 -7.17 24.44
N ALA A 207 0.42 -6.97 23.14
CA ALA A 207 -0.56 -7.72 22.34
C ALA A 207 0.06 -8.88 21.55
N LYS A 208 1.36 -9.17 21.72
CA LYS A 208 2.08 -10.25 21.02
C LYS A 208 1.35 -11.61 21.07
N TRP A 209 0.70 -11.93 22.17
CA TRP A 209 -0.05 -13.18 22.34
C TRP A 209 -1.32 -13.27 21.47
N LEU A 210 -1.77 -12.16 20.87
CA LEU A 210 -2.91 -12.10 19.94
C LEU A 210 -2.54 -12.47 18.51
N THR A 211 -1.27 -12.52 18.18
CA THR A 211 -0.77 -12.84 16.82
C THR A 211 -1.43 -14.10 16.20
N PRO A 212 -1.68 -15.22 16.95
CA PRO A 212 -2.33 -16.39 16.38
C PRO A 212 -3.80 -16.17 15.96
N PHE A 213 -4.45 -15.13 16.46
CA PHE A 213 -5.84 -14.79 16.14
C PHE A 213 -5.98 -13.82 14.97
N CYS A 214 -4.87 -13.36 14.44
CA CYS A 214 -4.86 -12.49 13.25
C CYS A 214 -5.25 -13.31 12.01
N HIS A 215 -6.28 -12.86 11.26
CA HIS A 215 -6.72 -13.48 10.01
C HIS A 215 -6.49 -12.60 8.78
N GLU A 216 -5.97 -11.39 8.97
CA GLU A 216 -5.44 -10.52 7.93
C GLU A 216 -3.92 -10.70 7.91
N TYR A 217 -3.37 -11.27 6.88
CA TYR A 217 -1.99 -11.76 6.91
C TYR A 217 -1.00 -10.84 6.24
N TRP A 218 -1.26 -10.45 4.99
CA TRP A 218 -0.34 -9.69 4.15
C TRP A 218 1.09 -10.19 4.25
N ARG A 219 1.32 -11.45 3.87
CA ARG A 219 2.61 -12.16 4.03
C ARG A 219 3.63 -11.75 2.96
N SER A 220 4.02 -10.47 2.95
CA SER A 220 4.99 -9.92 1.98
C SER A 220 6.32 -10.68 2.01
N GLU A 221 6.77 -11.13 3.18
CA GLU A 221 8.01 -11.91 3.32
C GLU A 221 8.00 -13.25 2.59
N LEU A 222 6.83 -13.84 2.37
CA LEU A 222 6.69 -15.11 1.64
C LEU A 222 6.54 -14.90 0.12
N LEU A 223 6.13 -13.71 -0.28
CA LEU A 223 5.90 -13.34 -1.68
C LEU A 223 7.11 -12.65 -2.31
N MET A 224 7.82 -11.81 -1.57
CA MET A 224 8.99 -11.07 -2.05
C MET A 224 10.04 -11.96 -2.73
N PRO A 225 10.40 -13.16 -2.22
CA PRO A 225 11.35 -14.03 -2.90
C PRO A 225 10.89 -14.56 -4.25
N LYS A 226 9.61 -14.44 -4.58
CA LYS A 226 9.04 -14.89 -5.85
C LYS A 226 9.10 -13.84 -6.95
N ILE A 227 9.43 -12.60 -6.61
CA ILE A 227 9.55 -11.50 -7.58
C ILE A 227 10.94 -11.56 -8.22
N THR A 228 10.98 -11.87 -9.52
CA THR A 228 12.22 -12.11 -10.29
C THR A 228 12.27 -11.34 -11.60
N GLU A 229 11.12 -10.94 -12.18
CA GLU A 229 11.04 -10.54 -13.58
C GLU A 229 11.25 -9.04 -13.84
N MET A 230 11.15 -8.19 -12.80
CA MET A 230 11.31 -6.74 -12.96
C MET A 230 12.23 -6.15 -11.89
N PRO A 231 12.83 -4.97 -12.14
CA PRO A 231 13.56 -4.22 -11.13
C PRO A 231 12.66 -3.77 -9.98
N VAL A 232 13.23 -3.70 -8.77
CA VAL A 232 12.54 -3.28 -7.55
C VAL A 232 13.29 -2.14 -6.88
N LEU A 233 12.60 -1.03 -6.62
CA LEU A 233 13.09 0.10 -5.84
C LEU A 233 12.50 0.04 -4.43
N PHE A 234 13.36 0.10 -3.42
CA PHE A 234 12.99 0.26 -2.02
C PHE A 234 13.32 1.67 -1.55
N LEU A 235 12.32 2.39 -1.06
CA LEU A 235 12.41 3.71 -0.43
C LEU A 235 12.13 3.55 1.05
N SER A 236 13.13 3.70 1.91
CA SER A 236 13.03 3.43 3.34
C SER A 236 13.30 4.67 4.17
N GLY A 237 12.28 5.18 4.85
CA GLY A 237 12.41 6.20 5.89
C GLY A 237 13.04 5.59 7.14
N LEU A 238 14.18 6.18 7.60
CA LEU A 238 14.89 5.61 8.73
C LEU A 238 14.32 6.02 10.09
N GLN A 239 13.39 6.99 10.11
CA GLN A 239 12.67 7.44 11.30
C GLN A 239 11.24 6.91 11.35
N ASP A 240 10.92 5.89 10.54
CA ASP A 240 9.57 5.31 10.49
C ASP A 240 9.21 4.67 11.85
N GLU A 241 8.25 5.31 12.52
CA GLU A 241 7.78 4.94 13.87
C GLU A 241 6.60 3.96 13.84
N ILE A 242 5.98 3.76 12.65
CA ILE A 242 4.83 2.86 12.46
C ILE A 242 5.31 1.50 11.95
N VAL A 243 6.08 1.50 10.87
CA VAL A 243 6.71 0.31 10.31
C VAL A 243 8.21 0.36 10.55
N PRO A 244 8.75 -0.39 11.52
CA PRO A 244 10.19 -0.35 11.79
C PRO A 244 11.01 -0.56 10.50
N PRO A 245 12.04 0.27 10.22
CA PRO A 245 12.87 0.15 9.00
C PRO A 245 13.50 -1.23 8.79
N ALA A 246 13.61 -2.01 9.86
CA ALA A 246 14.06 -3.40 9.81
C ALA A 246 13.16 -4.29 8.91
N HIS A 247 11.86 -3.99 8.79
CA HIS A 247 10.94 -4.70 7.90
C HIS A 247 11.34 -4.49 6.43
N MET A 248 11.54 -3.24 6.02
CA MET A 248 12.01 -2.89 4.66
C MET A 248 13.35 -3.55 4.37
N LYS A 249 14.31 -3.45 5.31
CA LYS A 249 15.65 -4.06 5.17
C LYS A 249 15.58 -5.58 5.01
N GLN A 250 14.65 -6.24 5.68
CA GLN A 250 14.47 -7.68 5.53
C GLN A 250 13.78 -8.02 4.20
N LEU A 251 12.77 -7.26 3.75
CA LEU A 251 12.17 -7.44 2.41
C LEU A 251 13.21 -7.26 1.31
N PHE A 252 14.07 -6.25 1.42
CA PHE A 252 15.19 -6.05 0.49
C PHE A 252 16.11 -7.28 0.40
N LYS A 253 16.47 -7.87 1.55
CA LYS A 253 17.31 -9.09 1.60
C LYS A 253 16.62 -10.31 1.00
N LEU A 254 15.29 -10.38 1.08
CA LEU A 254 14.49 -11.49 0.54
C LEU A 254 14.22 -11.37 -0.95
N CYS A 255 14.37 -10.17 -1.52
CA CYS A 255 14.08 -9.91 -2.92
C CYS A 255 15.05 -10.67 -3.84
N GLN A 256 14.52 -11.38 -4.83
CA GLN A 256 15.29 -12.17 -5.80
C GLN A 256 15.28 -11.55 -7.21
N ALA A 257 14.79 -10.32 -7.34
CA ALA A 257 14.84 -9.60 -8.61
C ALA A 257 16.28 -9.39 -9.06
N LYS A 258 16.52 -9.43 -10.37
CA LYS A 258 17.87 -9.25 -10.95
C LYS A 258 18.45 -7.86 -10.64
N THR A 259 17.60 -6.88 -10.52
CA THR A 259 17.97 -5.50 -10.17
C THR A 259 17.19 -5.06 -8.95
N VAL A 260 17.88 -4.76 -7.88
CA VAL A 260 17.29 -4.29 -6.62
C VAL A 260 18.00 -3.02 -6.20
N VAL A 261 17.25 -1.93 -6.10
CA VAL A 261 17.74 -0.60 -5.73
C VAL A 261 17.27 -0.27 -4.31
N TRP A 262 18.20 0.08 -3.44
CA TRP A 262 17.93 0.48 -2.07
C TRP A 262 18.26 1.95 -1.87
N LYS A 263 17.30 2.73 -1.36
CA LYS A 263 17.48 4.14 -1.01
C LYS A 263 16.99 4.39 0.41
N GLU A 264 17.88 4.92 1.22
CA GLU A 264 17.59 5.37 2.58
C GLU A 264 17.24 6.86 2.58
N LEU A 265 16.24 7.21 3.35
CA LEU A 265 15.76 8.56 3.58
C LEU A 265 15.92 8.85 5.08
N PRO A 266 17.07 9.48 5.48
CA PRO A 266 17.54 9.47 6.87
C PRO A 266 16.61 10.15 7.88
N TYR A 267 15.83 11.13 7.44
CA TYR A 267 14.92 11.89 8.29
C TYR A 267 13.44 11.56 8.03
N GLY A 268 13.15 10.70 7.05
CA GLY A 268 11.79 10.28 6.69
C GLY A 268 11.16 9.44 7.79
N ASP A 269 10.01 9.88 8.30
CA ASP A 269 9.09 9.08 9.10
C ASP A 269 8.11 8.31 8.22
N HIS A 270 7.11 7.65 8.80
CA HIS A 270 6.16 6.85 8.02
C HIS A 270 5.39 7.64 6.95
N ASN A 271 5.05 8.89 7.21
CA ASN A 271 4.20 9.71 6.36
C ASN A 271 4.97 10.82 5.63
N SER A 272 6.11 11.25 6.14
CA SER A 272 6.89 12.37 5.61
C SER A 272 8.07 11.97 4.72
N THR A 273 8.36 10.66 4.60
CA THR A 273 9.43 10.14 3.73
C THR A 273 9.38 10.72 2.31
N VAL A 274 8.17 10.90 1.76
CA VAL A 274 7.94 11.51 0.45
C VAL A 274 8.42 12.97 0.33
N GLY A 275 8.54 13.69 1.44
CA GLY A 275 9.04 15.05 1.51
C GLY A 275 10.57 15.18 1.59
N GLU A 276 11.29 14.07 1.73
CA GLU A 276 12.73 14.05 1.83
C GLU A 276 13.41 14.43 0.50
N LYS A 277 14.51 15.19 0.62
CA LYS A 277 15.34 15.51 -0.54
C LYS A 277 15.86 14.23 -1.19
N GLY A 278 15.71 14.14 -2.49
CA GLY A 278 16.15 12.98 -3.27
C GLY A 278 15.05 11.94 -3.50
N TYR A 279 13.91 12.01 -2.82
CA TYR A 279 12.85 11.01 -2.94
C TYR A 279 12.38 10.84 -4.39
N PHE A 280 11.96 11.92 -5.04
CA PHE A 280 11.49 11.88 -6.43
C PHE A 280 12.63 11.70 -7.43
N GLU A 281 13.82 12.20 -7.13
CA GLU A 281 15.03 11.97 -7.92
C GLU A 281 15.43 10.49 -7.94
N TYR A 282 15.21 9.76 -6.84
CA TYR A 282 15.42 8.31 -6.81
C TYR A 282 14.40 7.56 -7.66
N ILE A 283 13.15 8.00 -7.66
CA ILE A 283 12.11 7.44 -8.54
C ILE A 283 12.45 7.72 -9.99
N ASP A 284 12.79 8.97 -10.34
CA ASP A 284 13.15 9.37 -11.70
C ASP A 284 14.33 8.55 -12.23
N ALA A 285 15.42 8.50 -11.46
CA ALA A 285 16.60 7.70 -11.83
C ALA A 285 16.24 6.21 -12.02
N PHE A 286 15.41 5.65 -11.16
CA PHE A 286 14.94 4.27 -11.31
C PHE A 286 14.11 4.04 -12.57
N LEU A 287 13.22 4.98 -12.89
CA LEU A 287 12.41 4.91 -14.12
C LEU A 287 13.29 5.02 -15.36
N GLU A 288 14.19 6.00 -15.41
CA GLU A 288 15.07 6.23 -16.57
C GLU A 288 16.04 5.07 -16.80
N GLU A 289 16.72 4.60 -15.75
CA GLU A 289 17.77 3.60 -15.88
C GLU A 289 17.22 2.18 -16.01
N HIS A 290 16.28 1.80 -15.16
CA HIS A 290 15.86 0.40 -15.02
C HIS A 290 14.53 0.07 -15.71
N VAL A 291 13.64 1.07 -15.85
CA VAL A 291 12.35 0.87 -16.52
C VAL A 291 12.45 1.26 -18.00
N LEU A 292 13.02 2.42 -18.33
CA LEU A 292 13.09 2.92 -19.70
C LEU A 292 14.37 2.49 -20.43
N GLY A 293 15.42 2.13 -19.70
CA GLY A 293 16.71 1.70 -20.28
C GLY A 293 17.46 2.82 -21.00
N LYS A 294 17.36 4.06 -20.49
CA LYS A 294 17.97 5.24 -21.12
C LYS A 294 19.40 5.53 -20.64
N ARG A 295 19.95 4.71 -19.74
CA ARG A 295 21.34 4.79 -19.25
C ARG A 295 22.02 3.43 -19.32
#